data_77a9bdb470fd38a281a53a3dbc5c6fa6
#
_entry.id   77a9bdb470fd38a281a53a3dbc5c6fa6
#
_cell.length_a   1.000
_cell.length_b   1.000
_cell.length_c   1.000
_cell.angle_alpha   90.00
_cell.angle_beta   90.00
_cell.angle_gamma   90.00
#
_symmetry.space_group_name_H-M   'P 1'
#
loop_
_entity.id
_entity.type
_entity.pdbx_description
1 polymer ?
#
loop_
_entity_poly.entity_id
_entity_poly.type
_entity_poly.pdbx_seq_one_letter_code
_entity_poly.pdbx_strand_id
1 'polypeptide(L)'
;MLYTIEHRVSGAVLFSLGCGSFKLCVEAAVKSGADLRDAYLRGADLRDASLGGAYLGGASLGGAYLGGADLIDGGQDARGHRFYAWRDKEAAVVVYRAGCHEWTSINDALAWYGASYPSDGDRTECIARLNLLHSETLRRWPAISNGSAEA
;
A
#
# COMPACT_ATOMS: atom_id res chain seq x y z
N MET A 1 -19.65 -6.23 17.41
CA MET A 1 -18.41 -6.49 18.18
C MET A 1 -17.48 -5.30 18.04
N LEU A 2 -16.71 -4.93 19.07
CA LEU A 2 -15.68 -3.89 18.95
C LEU A 2 -14.42 -4.50 18.34
N TYR A 3 -13.94 -3.91 17.25
CA TYR A 3 -12.65 -4.25 16.63
C TYR A 3 -11.67 -3.10 16.83
N THR A 4 -10.41 -3.44 17.10
CA THR A 4 -9.32 -2.48 17.31
C THR A 4 -8.19 -2.73 16.32
N ILE A 5 -7.62 -1.67 15.79
CA ILE A 5 -6.36 -1.70 15.02
C ILE A 5 -5.29 -1.14 15.94
N GLU A 6 -4.26 -1.92 16.19
CA GLU A 6 -3.21 -1.60 17.15
C GLU A 6 -1.88 -1.34 16.44
N HIS A 7 -1.05 -0.53 17.06
CA HIS A 7 0.33 -0.32 16.64
C HIS A 7 1.16 -1.57 16.95
N ARG A 8 1.87 -2.09 15.96
CA ARG A 8 2.58 -3.39 16.00
C ARG A 8 3.66 -3.51 17.08
N VAL A 9 4.18 -2.41 17.60
CA VAL A 9 5.27 -2.42 18.61
C VAL A 9 4.74 -1.99 19.98
N SER A 10 4.02 -0.88 20.05
CA SER A 10 3.56 -0.31 21.34
C SER A 10 2.23 -0.90 21.83
N GLY A 11 1.45 -1.54 20.95
CA GLY A 11 0.09 -1.96 21.27
C GLY A 11 -0.92 -0.82 21.41
N ALA A 12 -0.50 0.42 21.13
CA ALA A 12 -1.42 1.57 21.20
C ALA A 12 -2.53 1.41 20.17
N VAL A 13 -3.76 1.75 20.55
CA VAL A 13 -4.90 1.71 19.64
C VAL A 13 -4.79 2.84 18.63
N LEU A 14 -4.71 2.50 17.35
CA LEU A 14 -4.69 3.45 16.23
C LEU A 14 -6.12 3.80 15.78
N PHE A 15 -7.00 2.81 15.79
CA PHE A 15 -8.41 2.99 15.43
C PHE A 15 -9.26 1.90 16.09
N SER A 16 -10.50 2.22 16.41
CA SER A 16 -11.47 1.25 16.91
C SER A 16 -12.88 1.55 16.42
N LEU A 17 -13.63 0.50 16.13
CA LEU A 17 -15.01 0.62 15.67
C LEU A 17 -15.84 -0.60 16.06
N GLY A 18 -17.07 -0.34 16.55
CA GLY A 18 -18.09 -1.37 16.69
C GLY A 18 -18.70 -1.70 15.32
N CYS A 19 -18.38 -2.87 14.78
CA CYS A 19 -18.83 -3.27 13.43
C CYS A 19 -18.91 -4.79 13.29
N GLY A 20 -19.27 -5.26 12.08
CA GLY A 20 -19.49 -6.68 11.80
C GLY A 20 -18.23 -7.49 11.55
N SER A 21 -17.10 -6.87 11.19
CA SER A 21 -15.84 -7.58 10.91
C SER A 21 -14.63 -6.66 11.05
N PHE A 22 -13.44 -7.28 11.22
CA PHE A 22 -12.17 -6.54 11.24
C PHE A 22 -11.92 -5.81 9.91
N LYS A 23 -12.28 -6.40 8.78
CA LYS A 23 -12.22 -5.75 7.46
C LYS A 23 -12.99 -4.42 7.44
N LEU A 24 -14.24 -4.43 7.91
CA LEU A 24 -15.05 -3.20 7.98
C LEU A 24 -14.44 -2.14 8.90
N CYS A 25 -13.78 -2.56 9.98
CA CYS A 25 -13.04 -1.64 10.85
C CYS A 25 -11.87 -0.99 10.11
N VAL A 26 -11.10 -1.79 9.35
CA VAL A 26 -9.96 -1.28 8.55
C VAL A 26 -10.45 -0.34 7.45
N GLU A 27 -11.50 -0.72 6.70
CA GLU A 27 -12.10 0.14 5.66
C GLU A 27 -12.60 1.47 6.22
N ALA A 28 -13.23 1.45 7.39
CA ALA A 28 -13.69 2.66 8.06
C ALA A 28 -12.52 3.55 8.51
N ALA A 29 -11.44 2.95 9.02
CA ALA A 29 -10.22 3.66 9.37
C ALA A 29 -9.61 4.36 8.13
N VAL A 30 -9.49 3.64 7.01
CA VAL A 30 -9.00 4.20 5.75
C VAL A 30 -9.89 5.34 5.28
N LYS A 31 -11.21 5.14 5.26
CA LYS A 31 -12.18 6.16 4.84
C LYS A 31 -12.15 7.41 5.71
N SER A 32 -11.86 7.28 6.99
CA SER A 32 -11.73 8.42 7.92
C SER A 32 -10.36 9.13 7.82
N GLY A 33 -9.42 8.60 7.03
CA GLY A 33 -8.06 9.11 6.94
C GLY A 33 -7.20 8.81 8.16
N ALA A 34 -7.52 7.76 8.92
CA ALA A 34 -6.74 7.35 10.07
C ALA A 34 -5.31 6.98 9.67
N ASP A 35 -4.35 7.33 10.52
CA ASP A 35 -2.96 6.95 10.34
C ASP A 35 -2.76 5.50 10.77
N LEU A 36 -2.61 4.62 9.78
CA LEU A 36 -2.37 3.19 9.98
C LEU A 36 -0.88 2.82 9.80
N ARG A 37 0.01 3.79 9.86
CA ARG A 37 1.46 3.50 9.86
C ARG A 37 1.79 2.64 11.08
N ASP A 38 2.65 1.67 10.86
CA ASP A 38 3.02 0.67 11.87
C ASP A 38 1.84 -0.13 12.47
N ALA A 39 0.69 -0.18 11.80
CA ALA A 39 -0.44 -0.99 12.22
C ALA A 39 -0.12 -2.50 12.20
N TYR A 40 -0.67 -3.24 13.15
CA TYR A 40 -0.60 -4.70 13.19
C TYR A 40 -1.79 -5.29 12.42
N LEU A 41 -1.55 -5.66 11.16
CA LEU A 41 -2.55 -6.24 10.25
C LEU A 41 -2.15 -7.66 9.81
N ARG A 42 -1.26 -8.29 10.56
CA ARG A 42 -0.75 -9.62 10.23
C ARG A 42 -1.87 -10.66 10.24
N GLY A 43 -1.96 -11.44 9.15
CA GLY A 43 -2.94 -12.51 9.01
C GLY A 43 -4.39 -12.01 8.83
N ALA A 44 -4.62 -10.71 8.71
CA ALA A 44 -5.96 -10.18 8.53
C ALA A 44 -6.58 -10.60 7.19
N ASP A 45 -7.86 -10.96 7.22
CA ASP A 45 -8.64 -11.19 6.01
C ASP A 45 -9.18 -9.85 5.47
N LEU A 46 -8.50 -9.32 4.48
CA LEU A 46 -8.80 -8.04 3.81
C LEU A 46 -9.14 -8.26 2.32
N ARG A 47 -9.62 -9.45 1.98
CA ARG A 47 -10.05 -9.75 0.61
C ARG A 47 -11.19 -8.81 0.22
N ASP A 48 -11.09 -8.27 -1.00
CA ASP A 48 -12.03 -7.32 -1.58
C ASP A 48 -12.18 -6.01 -0.76
N ALA A 49 -11.25 -5.71 0.15
CA ALA A 49 -11.29 -4.51 0.97
C ALA A 49 -10.99 -3.24 0.16
N SER A 50 -11.66 -2.14 0.51
CA SER A 50 -11.38 -0.81 -0.03
C SER A 50 -10.27 -0.14 0.78
N LEU A 51 -9.04 -0.28 0.31
CA LEU A 51 -7.81 0.20 0.97
C LEU A 51 -7.12 1.35 0.22
N GLY A 52 -7.76 1.89 -0.82
CA GLY A 52 -7.20 2.98 -1.61
C GLY A 52 -6.87 4.20 -0.75
N GLY A 53 -5.65 4.72 -0.89
CA GLY A 53 -5.17 5.87 -0.14
C GLY A 53 -4.79 5.61 1.32
N ALA A 54 -4.82 4.36 1.78
CA ALA A 54 -4.43 4.03 3.16
C ALA A 54 -2.98 4.42 3.49
N TYR A 55 -2.76 4.97 4.67
CA TYR A 55 -1.41 5.24 5.20
C TYR A 55 -0.91 3.99 5.92
N LEU A 56 -0.18 3.12 5.22
CA LEU A 56 0.29 1.82 5.69
C LEU A 56 1.82 1.72 5.84
N GLY A 57 2.52 2.85 5.89
CA GLY A 57 3.97 2.86 6.08
C GLY A 57 4.36 2.07 7.33
N GLY A 58 5.28 1.11 7.21
CA GLY A 58 5.71 0.27 8.32
C GLY A 58 4.67 -0.74 8.86
N ALA A 59 3.43 -0.75 8.37
CA ALA A 59 2.41 -1.69 8.80
C ALA A 59 2.83 -3.15 8.59
N SER A 60 2.49 -4.02 9.52
CA SER A 60 2.74 -5.46 9.41
C SER A 60 1.60 -6.14 8.66
N LEU A 61 1.81 -6.49 7.40
CA LEU A 61 0.86 -7.19 6.53
C LEU A 61 1.22 -8.66 6.28
N GLY A 62 2.19 -9.21 7.03
CA GLY A 62 2.62 -10.59 6.87
C GLY A 62 1.46 -11.58 6.99
N GLY A 63 1.24 -12.39 5.94
CA GLY A 63 0.13 -13.35 5.89
C GLY A 63 -1.27 -12.74 5.78
N ALA A 64 -1.41 -11.43 5.58
CA ALA A 64 -2.72 -10.84 5.30
C ALA A 64 -3.23 -11.27 3.91
N TYR A 65 -4.53 -11.53 3.83
CA TYR A 65 -5.19 -11.89 2.57
C TYR A 65 -5.70 -10.62 1.88
N LEU A 66 -5.07 -10.23 0.78
CA LEU A 66 -5.37 -9.00 0.02
C LEU A 66 -5.99 -9.29 -1.36
N GLY A 67 -6.42 -10.52 -1.63
CA GLY A 67 -7.06 -10.88 -2.90
C GLY A 67 -8.27 -10.01 -3.20
N GLY A 68 -8.33 -9.41 -4.39
CA GLY A 68 -9.43 -8.51 -4.78
C GLY A 68 -9.44 -7.12 -4.12
N ALA A 69 -8.61 -6.86 -3.10
CA ALA A 69 -8.50 -5.53 -2.51
C ALA A 69 -7.99 -4.49 -3.52
N ASP A 70 -8.33 -3.22 -3.29
CA ASP A 70 -7.84 -2.11 -4.12
C ASP A 70 -6.38 -1.72 -3.82
N LEU A 71 -5.63 -2.60 -3.17
CA LEU A 71 -4.24 -2.41 -2.78
C LEU A 71 -3.41 -3.65 -3.11
N ILE A 72 -2.20 -3.42 -3.59
CA ILE A 72 -1.18 -4.44 -3.80
C ILE A 72 0.00 -4.12 -2.88
N ASP A 73 0.37 -5.07 -2.03
CA ASP A 73 1.54 -4.94 -1.16
C ASP A 73 2.80 -5.39 -1.90
N GLY A 74 3.76 -4.51 -2.04
CA GLY A 74 5.10 -4.77 -2.61
C GLY A 74 6.17 -5.10 -1.57
N GLY A 75 5.77 -5.26 -0.30
CA GLY A 75 6.68 -5.57 0.80
C GLY A 75 7.46 -4.35 1.31
N GLN A 76 8.45 -4.62 2.14
CA GLN A 76 9.32 -3.61 2.74
C GLN A 76 10.77 -3.78 2.26
N ASP A 77 11.50 -2.68 2.16
CA ASP A 77 12.95 -2.70 1.99
C ASP A 77 13.67 -2.99 3.32
N ALA A 78 14.99 -3.13 3.28
CA ALA A 78 15.81 -3.43 4.46
C ALA A 78 15.71 -2.36 5.57
N ARG A 79 15.24 -1.16 5.25
CA ARG A 79 15.05 -0.05 6.19
C ARG A 79 13.62 0.03 6.74
N GLY A 80 12.74 -0.89 6.32
CA GLY A 80 11.34 -0.94 6.74
C GLY A 80 10.40 -0.02 5.96
N HIS A 81 10.83 0.59 4.87
CA HIS A 81 9.95 1.36 4.01
C HIS A 81 9.08 0.41 3.19
N ARG A 82 7.76 0.56 3.30
CA ARG A 82 6.81 -0.26 2.57
C ARG A 82 6.57 0.31 1.17
N PHE A 83 6.56 -0.60 0.20
CA PHE A 83 6.19 -0.34 -1.18
C PHE A 83 4.79 -0.90 -1.41
N TYR A 84 3.87 -0.09 -1.91
CA TYR A 84 2.53 -0.55 -2.25
C TYR A 84 1.91 0.33 -3.33
N ALA A 85 0.91 -0.23 -4.00
CA ALA A 85 0.12 0.49 -4.99
C ALA A 85 -1.37 0.29 -4.72
N TRP A 86 -2.17 1.27 -5.07
CA TRP A 86 -3.62 1.14 -5.02
C TRP A 86 -4.25 1.69 -6.28
N ARG A 87 -5.47 1.23 -6.53
CA ARG A 87 -6.30 1.74 -7.60
C ARG A 87 -7.14 2.90 -7.07
N ASP A 88 -6.90 4.09 -7.58
CA ASP A 88 -7.83 5.21 -7.41
C ASP A 88 -8.95 5.08 -8.44
N LYS A 89 -10.14 4.75 -7.96
CA LYS A 89 -11.30 4.50 -8.82
C LYS A 89 -11.89 5.78 -9.40
N GLU A 90 -11.78 6.91 -8.69
CA GLU A 90 -12.32 8.20 -9.12
C GLU A 90 -11.42 8.84 -10.18
N ALA A 91 -10.12 8.86 -9.93
CA ALA A 91 -9.14 9.37 -10.88
C ALA A 91 -8.82 8.37 -12.02
N ALA A 92 -9.23 7.12 -11.89
CA ALA A 92 -8.92 6.03 -12.83
C ALA A 92 -7.41 5.86 -13.07
N VAL A 93 -6.61 5.97 -12.01
CA VAL A 93 -5.15 5.80 -12.05
C VAL A 93 -4.69 4.80 -11.00
N VAL A 94 -3.48 4.27 -11.22
CA VAL A 94 -2.74 3.52 -10.20
C VAL A 94 -1.81 4.50 -9.50
N VAL A 95 -1.84 4.50 -8.18
CA VAL A 95 -0.93 5.28 -7.34
C VAL A 95 0.09 4.34 -6.72
N TYR A 96 1.37 4.67 -6.83
CA TYR A 96 2.49 3.97 -6.23
C TYR A 96 2.99 4.75 -5.02
N ARG A 97 3.22 4.08 -3.91
CA ARG A 97 3.81 4.69 -2.72
C ARG A 97 5.01 3.90 -2.23
N ALA A 98 6.05 4.63 -1.86
CA ALA A 98 7.23 4.08 -1.21
C ALA A 98 7.68 5.03 -0.09
N GLY A 99 7.59 4.59 1.13
CA GLY A 99 7.81 5.44 2.30
C GLY A 99 6.81 6.61 2.34
N CYS A 100 7.31 7.84 2.26
CA CYS A 100 6.48 9.06 2.25
C CYS A 100 6.24 9.64 0.85
N HIS A 101 6.72 8.99 -0.21
CA HIS A 101 6.61 9.46 -1.59
C HIS A 101 5.49 8.76 -2.33
N GLU A 102 4.81 9.50 -3.20
CA GLU A 102 3.72 9.04 -4.05
C GLU A 102 3.93 9.43 -5.50
N TRP A 103 3.52 8.52 -6.41
CA TRP A 103 3.56 8.75 -7.86
C TRP A 103 2.35 8.13 -8.54
N THR A 104 1.82 8.80 -9.54
CA THR A 104 0.81 8.26 -10.46
C THR A 104 1.41 7.67 -11.74
N SER A 105 2.73 7.76 -11.88
CA SER A 105 3.51 7.19 -12.97
C SER A 105 4.64 6.33 -12.43
N ILE A 106 4.75 5.11 -12.93
CA ILE A 106 5.87 4.23 -12.59
C ILE A 106 7.21 4.81 -13.06
N ASN A 107 7.21 5.48 -14.21
CA ASN A 107 8.42 6.09 -14.77
C ASN A 107 8.96 7.21 -13.85
N ASP A 108 8.09 8.01 -13.27
CA ASP A 108 8.48 9.06 -12.32
C ASP A 108 9.04 8.47 -11.04
N ALA A 109 8.44 7.39 -10.52
CA ALA A 109 8.94 6.67 -9.37
C ALA A 109 10.33 6.08 -9.63
N LEU A 110 10.52 5.42 -10.77
CA LEU A 110 11.81 4.84 -11.16
C LEU A 110 12.88 5.91 -11.38
N ALA A 111 12.53 7.03 -12.01
CA ALA A 111 13.43 8.16 -12.24
C ALA A 111 13.87 8.80 -10.90
N TRP A 112 12.96 8.93 -9.95
CA TRP A 112 13.27 9.47 -8.62
C TRP A 112 14.30 8.61 -7.89
N TYR A 113 14.09 7.27 -7.86
CA TYR A 113 15.05 6.36 -7.24
C TYR A 113 16.38 6.31 -8.00
N GLY A 114 16.36 6.43 -9.33
CA GLY A 114 17.57 6.49 -10.15
C GLY A 114 18.44 7.71 -9.87
N ALA A 115 17.82 8.88 -9.64
CA ALA A 115 18.50 10.14 -9.49
C ALA A 115 18.81 10.53 -8.03
N SER A 116 17.91 10.20 -7.09
CA SER A 116 17.91 10.81 -5.75
C SER A 116 18.41 9.87 -4.66
N TYR A 117 18.59 8.58 -4.96
CA TYR A 117 18.88 7.61 -3.93
C TYR A 117 20.37 7.47 -3.64
N PRO A 118 20.81 7.54 -2.35
CA PRO A 118 22.22 7.73 -2.02
C PRO A 118 23.11 6.48 -2.13
N SER A 119 22.55 5.27 -2.14
CA SER A 119 23.35 4.04 -2.24
C SER A 119 22.93 3.15 -3.41
N ASP A 120 23.89 2.54 -4.10
CA ASP A 120 23.62 1.72 -5.29
C ASP A 120 22.87 0.41 -4.95
N GLY A 121 23.17 -0.22 -3.81
CA GLY A 121 22.53 -1.46 -3.38
C GLY A 121 21.06 -1.26 -3.04
N ASP A 122 20.76 -0.26 -2.21
CA ASP A 122 19.39 0.06 -1.82
C ASP A 122 18.57 0.57 -3.01
N ARG A 123 19.20 1.34 -3.91
CA ARG A 123 18.58 1.80 -5.16
C ARG A 123 18.13 0.63 -6.02
N THR A 124 19.00 -0.36 -6.21
CA THR A 124 18.70 -1.55 -7.02
C THR A 124 17.52 -2.33 -6.43
N GLU A 125 17.48 -2.51 -5.12
CA GLU A 125 16.37 -3.17 -4.43
C GLU A 125 15.05 -2.41 -4.63
N CYS A 126 15.06 -1.09 -4.42
CA CYS A 126 13.86 -0.26 -4.56
C CYS A 126 13.31 -0.28 -5.99
N ILE A 127 14.19 -0.18 -6.99
CA ILE A 127 13.81 -0.27 -8.41
C ILE A 127 13.23 -1.65 -8.74
N ALA A 128 13.83 -2.73 -8.24
CA ALA A 128 13.31 -4.07 -8.44
C ALA A 128 11.92 -4.25 -7.83
N ARG A 129 11.68 -3.73 -6.60
CA ARG A 129 10.38 -3.76 -5.94
C ARG A 129 9.31 -2.98 -6.70
N LEU A 130 9.66 -1.79 -7.21
CA LEU A 130 8.74 -0.98 -8.02
C LEU A 130 8.37 -1.68 -9.32
N ASN A 131 9.33 -2.32 -10.00
CA ASN A 131 9.06 -3.07 -11.23
C ASN A 131 8.16 -4.29 -10.99
N LEU A 132 8.38 -5.04 -9.91
CA LEU A 132 7.50 -6.14 -9.51
C LEU A 132 6.10 -5.64 -9.18
N LEU A 133 6.00 -4.57 -8.41
CA LEU A 133 4.74 -3.94 -8.04
C LEU A 133 3.98 -3.48 -9.29
N HIS A 134 4.67 -2.83 -10.24
CA HIS A 134 4.08 -2.41 -11.51
C HIS A 134 3.58 -3.60 -12.34
N SER A 135 4.35 -4.67 -12.42
CA SER A 135 3.92 -5.90 -13.12
C SER A 135 2.61 -6.46 -12.53
N GLU A 136 2.47 -6.43 -11.21
CA GLU A 136 1.24 -6.84 -10.54
C GLU A 136 0.07 -5.88 -10.81
N THR A 137 0.32 -4.56 -10.90
CA THR A 137 -0.74 -3.59 -11.27
C THR A 137 -1.25 -3.81 -12.69
N LEU A 138 -0.34 -4.09 -13.64
CA LEU A 138 -0.71 -4.43 -15.03
C LEU A 138 -1.55 -5.70 -15.10
N ARG A 139 -1.21 -6.72 -14.31
CA ARG A 139 -1.94 -7.98 -14.26
C ARG A 139 -3.31 -7.81 -13.62
N ARG A 140 -3.41 -7.04 -12.54
CA ARG A 140 -4.63 -6.90 -11.73
C ARG A 140 -5.59 -5.85 -12.28
N TRP A 141 -5.06 -4.75 -12.82
CA TRP A 141 -5.84 -3.61 -13.31
C TRP A 141 -5.39 -3.15 -14.72
N PRO A 142 -5.47 -4.02 -15.73
CA PRO A 142 -4.90 -3.74 -17.06
C PRO A 142 -5.49 -2.51 -17.74
N ALA A 143 -6.79 -2.26 -17.57
CA ALA A 143 -7.48 -1.12 -18.19
C ALA A 143 -7.02 0.25 -17.65
N ILE A 144 -6.54 0.30 -16.41
CA ILE A 144 -6.06 1.55 -15.78
C ILE A 144 -4.57 1.74 -16.07
N SER A 145 -3.79 0.67 -15.97
CA SER A 145 -2.33 0.73 -16.13
C SER A 145 -1.88 1.09 -17.53
N ASN A 146 -2.69 0.85 -18.55
CA ASN A 146 -2.39 1.18 -19.94
C ASN A 146 -2.80 2.60 -20.35
N GLY A 147 -3.58 3.31 -19.51
CA GLY A 147 -4.06 4.66 -19.79
C GLY A 147 -3.00 5.76 -19.68
N SER A 148 -1.83 5.47 -19.14
CA SER A 148 -0.73 6.43 -18.96
C SER A 148 0.32 6.40 -20.09
N ALA A 149 0.09 5.64 -21.16
CA ALA A 149 1.06 5.49 -22.26
C ALA A 149 0.71 6.31 -23.52
N GLU A 150 -0.39 7.06 -23.51
CA GLU A 150 -0.75 7.94 -24.63
C GLU A 150 -1.01 9.35 -24.15
N ALA A 151 0.04 10.08 -23.97
CA ALA A 151 0.03 11.54 -24.01
C ALA A 151 1.41 12.05 -24.45
#